data_162d20b8eea5ffa0d500c1f57e9dd1d4
#
_entry.id   162d20b8eea5ffa0d500c1f57e9dd1d4
#
_cell.length_a   1.000
_cell.length_b   1.000
_cell.length_c   1.000
_cell.angle_alpha   90.00
_cell.angle_beta   90.00
_cell.angle_gamma   90.00
#
_symmetry.space_group_name_H-M   'P 1'
#
loop_
_entity.id
_entity.type
_entity.pdbx_description
1 polymer ?
#
loop_
_entity_poly.entity_id
_entity_poly.type
_entity_poly.pdbx_seq_one_letter_code
_entity_poly.pdbx_strand_id
1 'polypeptide(L)'
;EVYIMDYNHLDVYACRIIVPGMSDIYPADDLIYANNNMGMDWREILLDLPHHHHDAETYEELLAELDEQDIDDATRVREFIGIVAPKASGWTTLRVGELKSMLYLALGELELALDWANWTMNMNSSVFTPERVNYYRALISIIELYLDNTRDPQQYRTVFERMYGKEAVQQAWAAVAEKGNPFYNLPASDETLENFKEHQALLGTYAKLQKAKRENWK
;
A
#
# COMPACT_ATOMS: atom_id res chain seq x y z
N GLU A 1 20.85 -19.86 33.06
CA GLU A 1 21.16 -20.64 31.84
C GLU A 1 21.22 -19.70 30.65
N VAL A 2 22.11 -20.01 29.70
CA VAL A 2 22.26 -19.28 28.46
C VAL A 2 22.19 -20.31 27.33
N TYR A 3 21.28 -20.13 26.40
CA TYR A 3 21.17 -20.98 25.22
C TYR A 3 21.80 -20.27 24.03
N ILE A 4 22.73 -20.96 23.36
CA ILE A 4 23.38 -20.44 22.15
C ILE A 4 22.99 -21.36 20.99
N MET A 5 22.32 -20.80 19.98
CA MET A 5 22.02 -21.48 18.73
C MET A 5 22.99 -20.97 17.68
N ASP A 6 23.80 -21.86 17.13
CA ASP A 6 24.78 -21.52 16.10
C ASP A 6 24.20 -21.76 14.69
N TYR A 7 24.39 -20.79 13.80
CA TYR A 7 23.91 -20.81 12.41
C TYR A 7 25.09 -20.68 11.45
N ASN A 8 25.79 -21.77 11.21
CA ASN A 8 26.95 -21.79 10.31
C ASN A 8 26.67 -22.34 8.91
N HIS A 9 25.42 -22.72 8.64
CA HIS A 9 25.00 -23.37 7.39
C HIS A 9 24.79 -22.42 6.19
N LEU A 10 25.06 -21.13 6.39
CA LEU A 10 24.95 -20.09 5.36
C LEU A 10 26.29 -19.53 4.92
N ASP A 11 27.41 -20.17 5.27
CA ASP A 11 28.79 -19.67 5.11
C ASP A 11 29.04 -18.29 5.78
N VAL A 12 28.19 -17.93 6.73
CA VAL A 12 28.35 -16.79 7.62
C VAL A 12 28.19 -17.26 9.05
N TYR A 13 29.07 -16.79 9.92
CA TYR A 13 28.90 -17.05 11.34
C TYR A 13 27.81 -16.17 11.91
N ALA A 14 26.71 -16.79 12.32
CA ALA A 14 25.64 -16.13 13.05
C ALA A 14 25.23 -17.01 14.23
N CYS A 15 24.94 -16.40 15.38
CA CYS A 15 24.40 -17.11 16.53
C CYS A 15 23.21 -16.35 17.12
N ARG A 16 22.28 -17.09 17.70
CA ARG A 16 21.21 -16.54 18.54
C ARG A 16 21.48 -16.93 19.98
N ILE A 17 21.58 -15.93 20.85
CA ILE A 17 21.74 -16.13 22.29
C ILE A 17 20.41 -15.87 22.95
N ILE A 18 19.90 -16.85 23.71
CA ILE A 18 18.67 -16.74 24.47
C ILE A 18 19.03 -16.86 25.96
N VAL A 19 18.69 -15.84 26.70
CA VAL A 19 18.79 -15.82 28.16
C VAL A 19 17.38 -15.69 28.73
N PRO A 20 16.78 -16.78 29.24
CA PRO A 20 15.45 -16.73 29.81
C PRO A 20 15.33 -15.62 30.87
N GLY A 21 14.28 -14.84 30.80
CA GLY A 21 14.06 -13.68 31.66
C GLY A 21 14.81 -12.40 31.29
N MET A 22 15.72 -12.46 30.28
CA MET A 22 16.41 -11.28 29.74
C MET A 22 16.21 -11.10 28.24
N SER A 23 15.95 -12.19 27.51
CA SER A 23 15.76 -12.15 26.04
C SER A 23 14.31 -11.92 25.63
N ASP A 24 13.38 -12.03 26.56
CA ASP A 24 11.97 -11.70 26.34
C ASP A 24 11.78 -10.18 26.54
N ILE A 25 12.36 -9.40 25.64
CA ILE A 25 12.36 -7.93 25.71
C ILE A 25 11.00 -7.37 25.27
N TYR A 26 10.24 -8.14 24.48
CA TYR A 26 8.95 -7.70 23.97
C TYR A 26 7.84 -8.59 24.53
N PRO A 27 6.81 -8.02 25.19
CA PRO A 27 5.58 -8.73 25.49
C PRO A 27 5.03 -9.41 24.25
N ALA A 28 4.44 -10.60 24.42
CA ALA A 28 3.84 -11.33 23.27
C ALA A 28 2.78 -10.49 22.54
N ASP A 29 2.09 -9.64 23.29
CA ASP A 29 1.09 -8.72 22.76
C ASP A 29 1.68 -7.68 21.81
N ASP A 30 2.89 -7.16 22.07
CA ASP A 30 3.57 -6.23 21.15
C ASP A 30 4.02 -6.93 19.86
N LEU A 31 4.29 -8.22 19.88
CA LEU A 31 4.65 -9.00 18.70
C LEU A 31 3.48 -9.19 17.74
N ILE A 32 2.25 -9.16 18.23
CA ILE A 32 1.05 -9.20 17.40
C ILE A 32 1.01 -7.94 16.52
N TYR A 33 1.25 -6.77 17.10
CA TYR A 33 1.29 -5.50 16.35
C TYR A 33 2.49 -5.37 15.41
N ALA A 34 3.58 -6.10 15.68
CA ALA A 34 4.72 -6.17 14.79
C ALA A 34 4.61 -7.25 13.71
N ASN A 35 3.48 -7.96 13.64
CA ASN A 35 3.25 -9.00 12.64
C ASN A 35 2.90 -8.38 11.29
N ASN A 36 3.82 -8.46 10.33
CA ASN A 36 3.64 -7.97 8.97
C ASN A 36 2.59 -8.77 8.16
N ASN A 37 1.82 -9.62 8.79
CA ASN A 37 0.74 -10.42 8.18
C ASN A 37 -0.64 -10.06 8.76
N MET A 38 -0.79 -8.96 9.45
CA MET A 38 -2.09 -8.53 10.00
C MET A 38 -3.16 -8.37 8.92
N GLY A 39 -2.76 -7.92 7.72
CA GLY A 39 -3.64 -7.73 6.58
C GLY A 39 -3.71 -8.93 5.62
N MET A 40 -3.40 -10.15 6.07
CA MET A 40 -3.44 -11.35 5.21
C MET A 40 -4.83 -11.60 4.63
N ASP A 41 -5.86 -11.41 5.42
CA ASP A 41 -7.26 -11.65 5.01
C ASP A 41 -7.72 -10.64 3.96
N TRP A 42 -7.06 -9.49 3.85
CA TRP A 42 -7.38 -8.44 2.86
C TRP A 42 -6.45 -8.43 1.65
N ARG A 43 -5.41 -9.25 1.69
CA ARG A 43 -4.41 -9.29 0.62
C ARG A 43 -5.03 -9.52 -0.75
N GLU A 44 -5.93 -10.48 -0.86
CA GLU A 44 -6.59 -10.84 -2.10
C GLU A 44 -7.37 -9.66 -2.68
N ILE A 45 -8.24 -9.06 -1.87
CA ILE A 45 -9.07 -7.91 -2.27
C ILE A 45 -8.18 -6.74 -2.67
N LEU A 46 -7.19 -6.38 -1.84
CA LEU A 46 -6.32 -5.24 -2.11
C LEU A 46 -5.49 -5.42 -3.38
N LEU A 47 -5.03 -6.63 -3.68
CA LEU A 47 -4.28 -6.92 -4.91
C LEU A 47 -5.17 -6.91 -6.15
N ASP A 48 -6.47 -7.15 -6.00
CA ASP A 48 -7.44 -7.16 -7.09
C ASP A 48 -8.03 -5.77 -7.40
N LEU A 49 -8.01 -4.82 -6.46
CA LEU A 49 -8.53 -3.45 -6.65
C LEU A 49 -8.15 -2.79 -7.98
N PRO A 50 -6.92 -2.96 -8.52
CA PRO A 50 -6.56 -2.37 -9.79
C PRO A 50 -7.23 -3.03 -11.01
N HIS A 51 -7.74 -4.26 -10.88
CA HIS A 51 -8.33 -5.03 -11.98
C HIS A 51 -9.84 -4.91 -12.06
N HIS A 52 -10.50 -4.96 -10.90
CA HIS A 52 -11.94 -5.03 -10.84
C HIS A 52 -12.53 -3.86 -10.06
N HIS A 53 -13.65 -3.35 -10.54
CA HIS A 53 -14.52 -2.49 -9.75
C HIS A 53 -15.29 -3.39 -8.79
N HIS A 54 -14.99 -3.27 -7.51
CA HIS A 54 -15.80 -3.88 -6.48
C HIS A 54 -17.07 -3.05 -6.23
N ASP A 55 -18.05 -3.62 -5.55
CA ASP A 55 -19.22 -2.89 -5.12
C ASP A 55 -18.91 -1.92 -3.97
N ALA A 56 -19.83 -1.03 -3.68
CA ALA A 56 -19.65 -0.04 -2.62
C ALA A 56 -19.50 -0.69 -1.24
N GLU A 57 -20.20 -1.79 -0.99
CA GLU A 57 -20.15 -2.54 0.27
C GLU A 57 -18.73 -3.01 0.57
N THR A 58 -18.03 -3.57 -0.43
CA THR A 58 -16.62 -4.00 -0.29
C THR A 58 -15.69 -2.84 0.09
N TYR A 59 -15.85 -1.67 -0.52
CA TYR A 59 -15.02 -0.50 -0.20
C TYR A 59 -15.32 0.07 1.19
N GLU A 60 -16.60 0.07 1.59
CA GLU A 60 -17.03 0.49 2.93
C GLU A 60 -16.52 -0.47 4.01
N GLU A 61 -16.58 -1.79 3.77
CA GLU A 61 -16.02 -2.81 4.66
C GLU A 61 -14.51 -2.62 4.82
N LEU A 62 -13.75 -2.42 3.75
CA LEU A 62 -12.32 -2.17 3.82
C LEU A 62 -11.98 -0.91 4.65
N LEU A 63 -12.74 0.17 4.48
CA LEU A 63 -12.56 1.40 5.26
C LEU A 63 -12.87 1.17 6.74
N ALA A 64 -14.00 0.50 7.03
CA ALA A 64 -14.41 0.20 8.40
C ALA A 64 -13.38 -0.65 9.14
N GLU A 65 -12.85 -1.67 8.48
CA GLU A 65 -11.83 -2.53 9.03
C GLU A 65 -10.50 -1.80 9.29
N LEU A 66 -10.07 -0.92 8.36
CA LEU A 66 -8.87 -0.10 8.56
C LEU A 66 -8.98 0.79 9.79
N ASP A 67 -10.18 1.31 10.06
CA ASP A 67 -10.45 2.16 11.21
C ASP A 67 -10.64 1.34 12.50
N GLU A 68 -11.32 0.19 12.45
CA GLU A 68 -11.56 -0.67 13.61
C GLU A 68 -10.26 -1.27 14.17
N GLN A 69 -9.32 -1.60 13.29
CA GLN A 69 -8.01 -2.13 13.70
C GLN A 69 -7.00 -1.04 14.10
N ASP A 70 -7.40 0.23 14.10
CA ASP A 70 -6.57 1.38 14.50
C ASP A 70 -5.20 1.39 13.78
N ILE A 71 -5.22 1.07 12.48
CA ILE A 71 -3.99 1.01 11.70
C ILE A 71 -3.52 2.43 11.39
N ASP A 72 -2.30 2.75 11.78
CA ASP A 72 -1.68 4.04 11.49
C ASP A 72 -1.72 4.34 9.98
N ASP A 73 -2.31 5.46 9.62
CA ASP A 73 -2.44 5.93 8.23
C ASP A 73 -1.09 6.09 7.51
N ALA A 74 -0.01 6.26 8.24
CA ALA A 74 1.34 6.29 7.72
C ALA A 74 1.93 4.90 7.43
N THR A 75 1.27 3.82 7.84
CA THR A 75 1.69 2.44 7.58
C THR A 75 1.69 2.16 6.08
N ARG A 76 2.74 1.51 5.59
CA ARG A 76 2.79 1.10 4.19
C ARG A 76 1.92 -0.13 3.97
N VAL A 77 0.99 -0.04 3.03
CA VAL A 77 0.06 -1.14 2.71
C VAL A 77 0.80 -2.44 2.41
N ARG A 78 1.91 -2.39 1.67
CA ARG A 78 2.74 -3.57 1.37
C ARG A 78 3.28 -4.28 2.62
N GLU A 79 3.58 -3.53 3.69
CA GLU A 79 4.08 -4.08 4.95
C GLU A 79 2.93 -4.72 5.73
N PHE A 80 1.77 -4.09 5.70
CA PHE A 80 0.55 -4.57 6.31
C PHE A 80 0.04 -5.89 5.70
N ILE A 81 0.02 -6.00 4.37
CA ILE A 81 -0.40 -7.23 3.67
C ILE A 81 0.76 -8.21 3.39
N GLY A 82 1.95 -7.92 3.87
CA GLY A 82 3.10 -8.84 3.81
C GLY A 82 3.60 -9.13 2.40
N ILE A 83 3.70 -8.14 1.52
CA ILE A 83 4.21 -8.30 0.15
C ILE A 83 5.53 -7.57 -0.07
N VAL A 84 6.35 -8.12 -0.96
CA VAL A 84 7.48 -7.39 -1.55
C VAL A 84 7.02 -6.82 -2.88
N ALA A 85 6.81 -5.50 -2.89
CA ALA A 85 6.29 -4.79 -4.04
C ALA A 85 7.27 -4.80 -5.22
N PRO A 86 6.78 -4.83 -6.46
CA PRO A 86 7.61 -4.63 -7.64
C PRO A 86 8.30 -3.26 -7.58
N LYS A 87 9.56 -3.22 -8.02
CA LYS A 87 10.32 -1.96 -8.06
C LYS A 87 9.60 -0.92 -8.91
N ALA A 88 9.63 0.33 -8.46
CA ALA A 88 8.99 1.46 -9.12
C ALA A 88 7.45 1.34 -9.29
N SER A 89 6.78 0.42 -8.61
CA SER A 89 5.32 0.36 -8.57
C SER A 89 4.74 1.26 -7.47
N GLY A 90 3.48 1.66 -7.61
CA GLY A 90 2.74 2.39 -6.58
C GLY A 90 2.72 1.69 -5.22
N TRP A 91 2.71 0.35 -5.21
CA TRP A 91 2.78 -0.46 -3.99
C TRP A 91 4.00 -0.18 -3.11
N THR A 92 5.11 0.32 -3.71
CA THR A 92 6.33 0.61 -2.94
C THR A 92 6.15 1.72 -1.92
N THR A 93 5.31 2.71 -2.24
CA THR A 93 5.11 3.92 -1.44
C THR A 93 3.69 4.09 -0.92
N LEU A 94 2.73 3.27 -1.36
CA LEU A 94 1.33 3.34 -0.95
C LEU A 94 1.23 3.20 0.57
N ARG A 95 0.57 4.16 1.20
CA ARG A 95 0.24 4.17 2.63
C ARG A 95 -1.26 4.01 2.83
N VAL A 96 -1.67 3.63 4.03
CA VAL A 96 -3.08 3.46 4.40
C VAL A 96 -3.89 4.72 4.12
N GLY A 97 -3.42 5.91 4.52
CA GLY A 97 -4.12 7.16 4.23
C GLY A 97 -4.26 7.46 2.73
N GLU A 98 -3.29 7.07 1.90
CA GLU A 98 -3.43 7.16 0.45
C GLU A 98 -4.45 6.17 -0.10
N LEU A 99 -4.47 4.94 0.43
CA LEU A 99 -5.48 3.94 0.09
C LEU A 99 -6.89 4.43 0.44
N LYS A 100 -7.08 5.06 1.61
CA LYS A 100 -8.36 5.68 2.01
C LYS A 100 -8.82 6.73 0.99
N SER A 101 -7.90 7.60 0.50
CA SER A 101 -8.25 8.54 -0.58
C SER A 101 -8.78 7.85 -1.82
N MET A 102 -8.14 6.74 -2.23
CA MET A 102 -8.56 5.98 -3.42
C MET A 102 -9.91 5.28 -3.20
N LEU A 103 -10.15 4.71 -2.01
CA LEU A 103 -11.41 4.07 -1.66
C LEU A 103 -12.58 5.07 -1.64
N TYR A 104 -12.39 6.26 -1.03
CA TYR A 104 -13.41 7.31 -1.04
C TYR A 104 -13.68 7.85 -2.45
N LEU A 105 -12.66 7.92 -3.32
CA LEU A 105 -12.87 8.23 -4.74
C LEU A 105 -13.72 7.16 -5.44
N ALA A 106 -13.47 5.88 -5.16
CA ALA A 106 -14.25 4.78 -5.74
C ALA A 106 -15.72 4.82 -5.28
N LEU A 107 -15.97 5.24 -4.04
CA LEU A 107 -17.31 5.47 -3.49
C LEU A 107 -17.99 6.74 -4.03
N GLY A 108 -17.21 7.69 -4.58
CA GLY A 108 -17.71 9.00 -5.00
C GLY A 108 -17.86 10.01 -3.85
N GLU A 109 -17.30 9.71 -2.68
CA GLU A 109 -17.28 10.55 -1.49
C GLU A 109 -16.17 11.61 -1.61
N LEU A 110 -16.43 12.64 -2.43
CA LEU A 110 -15.41 13.60 -2.86
C LEU A 110 -14.82 14.44 -1.72
N GLU A 111 -15.59 14.80 -0.72
CA GLU A 111 -15.09 15.58 0.42
C GLU A 111 -14.05 14.77 1.21
N LEU A 112 -14.36 13.52 1.54
CA LEU A 112 -13.44 12.62 2.25
C LEU A 112 -12.23 12.26 1.39
N ALA A 113 -12.45 12.03 0.09
CA ALA A 113 -11.36 11.79 -0.85
C ALA A 113 -10.39 12.97 -0.93
N LEU A 114 -10.89 14.22 -0.86
CA LEU A 114 -10.09 15.44 -0.84
C LEU A 114 -9.24 15.54 0.41
N ASP A 115 -9.82 15.28 1.58
CA ASP A 115 -9.11 15.34 2.85
C ASP A 115 -7.94 14.34 2.85
N TRP A 116 -8.18 13.11 2.44
CA TRP A 116 -7.14 12.10 2.35
C TRP A 116 -6.13 12.33 1.22
N ALA A 117 -6.52 12.96 0.11
CA ALA A 117 -5.58 13.37 -0.94
C ALA A 117 -4.62 14.47 -0.44
N ASN A 118 -5.14 15.43 0.34
CA ASN A 118 -4.31 16.46 0.99
C ASN A 118 -3.37 15.84 2.03
N TRP A 119 -3.86 14.91 2.86
CA TRP A 119 -3.02 14.16 3.78
C TRP A 119 -1.89 13.43 3.03
N THR A 120 -2.22 12.74 1.93
CA THR A 120 -1.28 12.02 1.08
C THR A 120 -0.18 12.93 0.56
N MET A 121 -0.53 14.12 0.06
CA MET A 121 0.46 15.08 -0.43
C MET A 121 1.37 15.58 0.68
N ASN A 122 0.84 15.82 1.87
CA ASN A 122 1.63 16.29 3.02
C ASN A 122 2.62 15.21 3.49
N MET A 123 2.22 13.95 3.51
CA MET A 123 3.03 12.85 4.03
C MET A 123 4.00 12.25 3.00
N ASN A 124 3.61 12.21 1.73
CA ASN A 124 4.29 11.39 0.72
C ASN A 124 4.95 12.18 -0.42
N SER A 125 4.72 13.48 -0.55
CA SER A 125 5.22 14.26 -1.69
C SER A 125 6.74 14.17 -1.88
N SER A 126 7.51 13.99 -0.80
CA SER A 126 8.96 13.88 -0.84
C SER A 126 9.49 12.55 -1.41
N VAL A 127 8.65 11.51 -1.45
CA VAL A 127 9.01 10.17 -1.95
C VAL A 127 8.31 9.84 -3.27
N PHE A 128 7.41 10.68 -3.73
CA PHE A 128 6.71 10.51 -4.99
C PHE A 128 7.55 10.91 -6.18
N THR A 129 7.30 10.27 -7.32
CA THR A 129 7.82 10.75 -8.60
C THR A 129 7.14 12.07 -8.99
N PRO A 130 7.76 12.90 -9.82
CA PRO A 130 7.15 14.15 -10.31
C PRO A 130 5.77 13.94 -10.95
N GLU A 131 5.58 12.83 -11.67
CA GLU A 131 4.32 12.45 -12.31
C GLU A 131 3.24 12.21 -11.27
N ARG A 132 3.56 11.49 -10.18
CA ARG A 132 2.61 11.20 -9.10
C ARG A 132 2.27 12.46 -8.30
N VAL A 133 3.24 13.34 -8.08
CA VAL A 133 2.99 14.67 -7.48
C VAL A 133 2.02 15.48 -8.34
N ASN A 134 2.22 15.50 -9.65
CA ASN A 134 1.35 16.22 -10.58
C ASN A 134 -0.06 15.60 -10.62
N TYR A 135 -0.16 14.27 -10.56
CA TYR A 135 -1.44 13.59 -10.47
C TYR A 135 -2.24 14.03 -9.23
N TYR A 136 -1.63 14.00 -8.03
CA TYR A 136 -2.33 14.41 -6.81
C TYR A 136 -2.68 15.89 -6.79
N ARG A 137 -1.82 16.76 -7.33
CA ARG A 137 -2.14 18.19 -7.49
C ARG A 137 -3.33 18.41 -8.42
N ALA A 138 -3.36 17.69 -9.54
CA ALA A 138 -4.49 17.71 -10.45
C ALA A 138 -5.75 17.16 -9.78
N LEU A 139 -5.65 16.04 -9.10
CA LEU A 139 -6.75 15.39 -8.39
C LEU A 139 -7.40 16.32 -7.37
N ILE A 140 -6.62 16.91 -6.48
CA ILE A 140 -7.08 17.86 -5.46
C ILE A 140 -7.81 19.04 -6.14
N SER A 141 -7.18 19.67 -7.14
CA SER A 141 -7.79 20.82 -7.84
C SER A 141 -9.08 20.45 -8.58
N ILE A 142 -9.16 19.23 -9.13
CA ILE A 142 -10.36 18.76 -9.81
C ILE A 142 -11.47 18.47 -8.81
N ILE A 143 -11.17 17.81 -7.69
CA ILE A 143 -12.17 17.55 -6.64
C ILE A 143 -12.72 18.87 -6.08
N GLU A 144 -11.86 19.83 -5.73
CA GLU A 144 -12.27 21.15 -5.26
C GLU A 144 -13.21 21.84 -6.26
N LEU A 145 -12.92 21.70 -7.56
CA LEU A 145 -13.73 22.28 -8.60
C LEU A 145 -15.10 21.59 -8.75
N TYR A 146 -15.17 20.25 -8.54
CA TYR A 146 -16.43 19.51 -8.54
C TYR A 146 -17.28 19.78 -7.31
N LEU A 147 -16.67 20.10 -6.19
CA LEU A 147 -17.36 20.54 -4.96
C LEU A 147 -17.86 21.98 -5.05
N ASP A 148 -17.28 22.82 -5.93
CA ASP A 148 -17.72 24.19 -6.16
C ASP A 148 -18.87 24.25 -7.20
N ASN A 149 -20.10 24.21 -6.69
CA ASN A 149 -21.31 24.27 -7.51
C ASN A 149 -21.50 25.54 -8.36
N THR A 150 -20.59 26.54 -8.21
CA THR A 150 -20.68 27.83 -8.94
C THR A 150 -19.90 27.81 -10.26
N ARG A 151 -19.11 26.79 -10.52
CA ARG A 151 -18.20 26.69 -11.66
C ARG A 151 -18.51 25.49 -12.52
N ASP A 152 -18.29 25.63 -13.84
CA ASP A 152 -18.33 24.52 -14.76
C ASP A 152 -16.93 23.89 -14.87
N PRO A 153 -16.74 22.65 -14.39
CA PRO A 153 -15.43 21.99 -14.39
C PRO A 153 -14.77 21.91 -15.78
N GLN A 154 -15.55 21.73 -16.84
CA GLN A 154 -15.03 21.54 -18.19
C GLN A 154 -14.23 22.74 -18.69
N GLN A 155 -14.55 23.94 -18.23
CA GLN A 155 -13.86 25.18 -18.64
C GLN A 155 -12.41 25.24 -18.13
N TYR A 156 -12.08 24.49 -17.07
CA TYR A 156 -10.75 24.51 -16.43
C TYR A 156 -9.80 23.43 -16.94
N ARG A 157 -10.30 22.43 -17.69
CA ARG A 157 -9.53 21.28 -18.14
C ARG A 157 -8.22 21.68 -18.86
N THR A 158 -8.29 22.58 -19.82
CA THR A 158 -7.10 23.05 -20.57
C THR A 158 -6.10 23.78 -19.67
N VAL A 159 -6.57 24.51 -18.67
CA VAL A 159 -5.70 25.21 -17.72
C VAL A 159 -4.96 24.21 -16.86
N PHE A 160 -5.66 23.21 -16.32
CA PHE A 160 -5.05 22.15 -15.51
C PHE A 160 -4.06 21.32 -16.32
N GLU A 161 -4.35 20.99 -17.60
CA GLU A 161 -3.41 20.30 -18.49
C GLU A 161 -2.09 21.07 -18.67
N ARG A 162 -2.14 22.40 -18.68
CA ARG A 162 -0.92 23.24 -18.75
C ARG A 162 -0.17 23.29 -17.41
N MET A 163 -0.88 23.23 -16.29
CA MET A 163 -0.29 23.31 -14.95
C MET A 163 0.32 22.00 -14.49
N TYR A 164 -0.37 20.88 -14.71
CA TYR A 164 -0.04 19.59 -14.13
C TYR A 164 0.39 18.53 -15.16
N GLY A 165 0.22 18.82 -16.44
CA GLY A 165 0.47 17.89 -17.53
C GLY A 165 -0.79 17.12 -17.95
N LYS A 166 -0.87 16.83 -19.25
CA LYS A 166 -2.07 16.24 -19.87
C LYS A 166 -2.41 14.88 -19.31
N GLU A 167 -1.41 14.02 -19.10
CA GLU A 167 -1.62 12.66 -18.59
C GLU A 167 -2.13 12.66 -17.15
N ALA A 168 -1.52 13.45 -16.27
CA ALA A 168 -1.93 13.59 -14.88
C ALA A 168 -3.38 14.08 -14.77
N VAL A 169 -3.76 15.08 -15.57
CA VAL A 169 -5.12 15.62 -15.59
C VAL A 169 -6.12 14.61 -16.16
N GLN A 170 -5.76 13.91 -17.23
CA GLN A 170 -6.63 12.90 -17.82
C GLN A 170 -6.97 11.78 -16.81
N GLN A 171 -5.96 11.30 -16.11
CA GLN A 171 -6.11 10.25 -15.09
C GLN A 171 -6.93 10.73 -13.89
N ALA A 172 -6.62 11.91 -13.35
CA ALA A 172 -7.36 12.49 -12.24
C ALA A 172 -8.80 12.82 -12.61
N TRP A 173 -9.02 13.31 -13.84
CA TRP A 173 -10.37 13.59 -14.35
C TRP A 173 -11.21 12.33 -14.50
N ALA A 174 -10.61 11.26 -15.03
CA ALA A 174 -11.27 9.97 -15.14
C ALA A 174 -11.69 9.44 -13.76
N ALA A 175 -10.82 9.54 -12.76
CA ALA A 175 -11.10 9.08 -11.40
C ALA A 175 -12.27 9.86 -10.74
N VAL A 176 -12.38 11.19 -10.98
CA VAL A 176 -13.39 12.04 -10.33
C VAL A 176 -14.72 12.04 -11.10
N ALA A 177 -14.65 12.22 -12.44
CA ALA A 177 -15.84 12.52 -13.24
C ALA A 177 -16.40 11.32 -14.00
N GLU A 178 -15.55 10.39 -14.38
CA GLU A 178 -15.89 9.29 -15.28
C GLU A 178 -16.02 7.94 -14.54
N LYS A 179 -15.96 7.96 -13.21
CA LYS A 179 -15.91 6.75 -12.37
C LYS A 179 -14.81 5.79 -12.84
N GLY A 180 -13.69 6.36 -13.28
CA GLY A 180 -12.50 5.61 -13.64
C GLY A 180 -11.89 4.94 -12.41
N ASN A 181 -11.07 3.91 -12.66
CA ASN A 181 -10.44 3.17 -11.58
C ASN A 181 -9.38 4.05 -10.87
N PRO A 182 -9.55 4.45 -9.59
CA PRO A 182 -8.58 5.25 -8.85
C PRO A 182 -7.28 4.49 -8.53
N PHE A 183 -7.28 3.16 -8.67
CA PHE A 183 -6.15 2.27 -8.36
C PHE A 183 -5.25 1.98 -9.57
N TYR A 184 -5.42 2.69 -10.68
CA TYR A 184 -4.76 2.43 -11.98
C TYR A 184 -3.23 2.36 -11.93
N ASN A 185 -2.58 3.00 -10.96
CA ASN A 185 -1.12 3.04 -10.79
C ASN A 185 -0.57 1.85 -9.96
N LEU A 186 -1.44 0.95 -9.54
CA LEU A 186 -1.07 -0.24 -8.81
C LEU A 186 -1.11 -1.45 -9.75
N PRO A 187 0.02 -2.16 -9.97
CA PRO A 187 -0.04 -3.44 -10.67
C PRO A 187 -0.88 -4.41 -9.87
N ALA A 188 -1.89 -4.97 -10.52
CA ALA A 188 -2.72 -6.00 -9.91
C ALA A 188 -1.98 -7.33 -9.80
N SER A 189 -2.40 -8.14 -8.88
CA SER A 189 -1.93 -9.51 -8.69
C SER A 189 -3.04 -10.36 -8.08
N ASP A 190 -2.83 -11.66 -8.09
CA ASP A 190 -3.58 -12.60 -7.28
C ASP A 190 -2.78 -13.00 -6.02
N GLU A 191 -3.35 -13.87 -5.21
CA GLU A 191 -2.70 -14.37 -3.97
C GLU A 191 -1.35 -15.05 -4.20
N THR A 192 -1.10 -15.60 -5.40
CA THR A 192 0.15 -16.30 -5.72
C THR A 192 1.31 -15.34 -5.89
N LEU A 193 1.04 -14.06 -6.18
CA LEU A 193 2.03 -13.01 -6.45
C LEU A 193 3.05 -13.42 -7.53
N GLU A 194 2.66 -14.29 -8.49
CA GLU A 194 3.58 -14.82 -9.53
C GLU A 194 4.18 -13.70 -10.40
N ASN A 195 3.43 -12.63 -10.62
CA ASN A 195 3.88 -11.46 -11.36
C ASN A 195 4.77 -10.50 -10.54
N PHE A 196 4.89 -10.69 -9.22
CA PHE A 196 5.74 -9.89 -8.34
C PHE A 196 7.11 -10.57 -8.20
N LYS A 197 8.01 -10.32 -9.15
CA LYS A 197 9.31 -10.99 -9.25
C LYS A 197 10.17 -10.87 -7.99
N GLU A 198 10.14 -9.73 -7.34
CA GLU A 198 10.86 -9.48 -6.09
C GLU A 198 10.32 -10.35 -4.95
N HIS A 199 9.01 -10.51 -4.88
CA HIS A 199 8.36 -11.38 -3.90
C HIS A 199 8.72 -12.84 -4.14
N GLN A 200 8.64 -13.30 -5.39
CA GLN A 200 9.03 -14.68 -5.78
C GLN A 200 10.51 -14.97 -5.50
N ALA A 201 11.39 -13.99 -5.71
CA ALA A 201 12.81 -14.13 -5.38
C ALA A 201 13.02 -14.30 -3.87
N LEU A 202 12.26 -13.58 -3.03
CA LEU A 202 12.29 -13.75 -1.58
C LEU A 202 11.81 -15.15 -1.18
N LEU A 203 10.68 -15.62 -1.71
CA LEU A 203 10.15 -16.96 -1.45
C LEU A 203 11.15 -18.05 -1.87
N GLY A 204 11.77 -17.89 -3.04
CA GLY A 204 12.82 -18.80 -3.52
C GLY A 204 14.04 -18.86 -2.60
N THR A 205 14.44 -17.72 -2.05
CA THR A 205 15.52 -17.64 -1.06
C THR A 205 15.13 -18.33 0.24
N TYR A 206 13.92 -18.06 0.74
CA TYR A 206 13.38 -18.71 1.92
C TYR A 206 13.32 -20.24 1.78
N ALA A 207 12.86 -20.74 0.61
CA ALA A 207 12.81 -22.18 0.34
C ALA A 207 14.22 -22.82 0.38
N LYS A 208 15.25 -22.15 -0.18
CA LYS A 208 16.64 -22.61 -0.10
C LYS A 208 17.14 -22.67 1.34
N LEU A 209 16.86 -21.66 2.16
CA LEU A 209 17.21 -21.61 3.56
C LEU A 209 16.55 -22.77 4.35
N GLN A 210 15.27 -22.99 4.13
CA GLN A 210 14.53 -24.08 4.78
C GLN A 210 15.07 -25.45 4.38
N LYS A 211 15.45 -25.62 3.12
CA LYS A 211 16.09 -26.85 2.64
C LYS A 211 17.45 -27.06 3.34
N ALA A 212 18.33 -26.07 3.32
CA ALA A 212 19.63 -26.12 3.97
C ALA A 212 19.52 -26.44 5.47
N LYS A 213 18.54 -25.82 6.16
CA LYS A 213 18.24 -26.10 7.56
C LYS A 213 17.90 -27.57 7.79
N ARG A 214 17.02 -28.16 6.97
CA ARG A 214 16.62 -29.58 7.10
C ARG A 214 17.78 -30.56 6.82
N GLU A 215 18.68 -30.22 5.90
CA GLU A 215 19.81 -31.06 5.53
C GLU A 215 20.92 -31.06 6.59
N ASN A 216 21.11 -29.95 7.28
CA ASN A 216 22.17 -29.79 8.28
C ASN A 216 21.74 -30.04 9.73
N TRP A 217 20.47 -30.30 9.99
CA TRP A 217 19.93 -30.64 11.33
C TRP A 217 19.67 -32.13 11.50
N LYS A 218 20.37 -32.97 10.74
CA LYS A 218 20.51 -34.40 10.99
C LYS A 218 21.81 -34.64 11.74
#